data_3a104bdae1568eeeda97a9d04887a307
#
_entry.id   3a104bdae1568eeeda97a9d04887a307
#
_cell.length_a   1.000
_cell.length_b   1.000
_cell.length_c   1.000
_cell.angle_alpha   90.00
_cell.angle_beta   90.00
_cell.angle_gamma   90.00
#
_symmetry.space_group_name_H-M   'P 1'
#
loop_
_entity.id
_entity.type
_entity.pdbx_description
1 polymer ?
#
loop_
_entity_poly.entity_id
_entity_poly.type
_entity_poly.pdbx_seq_one_letter_code
_entity_poly.pdbx_strand_id
1 'polypeptide(L)'
;MLPIFGFSAADLDYYGMIVLGYCATSSLLFNSVCSCVRLIIYTGKGGTGKTVTSCSTAVKLAKINKKTIVISADPAHTLNDAFMITDIGTEPKKIAASLYALQVDPVVEMNKQYGTTLSNVISMFSARGIDESLAYEVAMLPGMTQLFSLLKIDEIIQTKIFDSIVLDMPASGEALRYLYFPKLVGGIGRKLSGLAGMFGEVTKMLHLFSRNSNPSGNILQNGELLGRLDALSEIIRNTDTTSLRLVANPDTFSIENAKRALISASLYSINVDLAIINKVLPPASTDEYYLKWAGFQRSKVDEAKANFYPVPVKEVEMHANELRGFDMLDRNAELLFGKDNPADIFYRGKPITFKTEGHTMLMSIKVPFTEKGDFDLERYGDQLSIKVKNPTGYLVNVIPLPIVAMDMKLVKAKLQEDELNILFERNAS
;
A
#
# COMPACT_ATOMS: atom_id res chain seq x y z
N MET A 1 47.44 10.25 -41.99
CA MET A 1 47.91 11.03 -40.81
C MET A 1 46.71 11.78 -40.26
N LEU A 2 46.09 11.26 -39.21
CA LEU A 2 45.02 11.92 -38.41
C LEU A 2 45.57 12.08 -36.99
N PRO A 3 45.39 13.23 -36.32
CA PRO A 3 45.93 13.44 -34.99
C PRO A 3 45.08 12.76 -33.93
N ILE A 4 45.74 12.08 -33.03
CA ILE A 4 45.21 11.45 -31.82
C ILE A 4 45.04 12.59 -30.80
N PHE A 5 43.80 12.86 -30.37
CA PHE A 5 43.54 13.73 -29.24
C PHE A 5 43.80 12.96 -27.93
N GLY A 6 44.89 13.34 -27.25
CA GLY A 6 45.20 12.87 -25.92
C GLY A 6 44.38 13.62 -24.90
N PHE A 7 43.57 12.90 -24.12
CA PHE A 7 42.95 13.44 -22.90
C PHE A 7 43.95 13.36 -21.75
N SER A 8 44.12 14.44 -21.00
CA SER A 8 45.00 14.50 -19.83
C SER A 8 44.30 13.94 -18.59
N ALA A 9 45.08 13.42 -17.63
CA ALA A 9 44.58 12.89 -16.36
C ALA A 9 43.74 13.90 -15.55
N ALA A 10 43.83 15.21 -15.82
CA ALA A 10 43.04 16.27 -15.18
C ALA A 10 41.60 16.31 -15.67
N ASP A 11 41.29 15.81 -16.88
CA ASP A 11 39.93 15.81 -17.41
C ASP A 11 39.05 14.69 -16.79
N LEU A 12 39.68 13.61 -16.34
CA LEU A 12 39.00 12.51 -15.66
C LEU A 12 38.55 12.86 -14.23
N ASP A 13 39.33 13.71 -13.54
CA ASP A 13 38.95 14.18 -12.18
C ASP A 13 37.79 15.18 -12.22
N TYR A 14 37.68 15.98 -13.29
CA TYR A 14 36.58 16.95 -13.40
C TYR A 14 35.22 16.29 -13.67
N TYR A 15 35.16 15.24 -14.49
CA TYR A 15 33.95 14.46 -14.73
C TYR A 15 33.58 13.57 -13.54
N GLY A 16 34.57 13.03 -12.83
CA GLY A 16 34.36 12.27 -11.59
C GLY A 16 33.76 13.13 -10.48
N MET A 17 34.23 14.39 -10.32
CA MET A 17 33.68 15.32 -9.34
C MET A 17 32.25 15.79 -9.69
N ILE A 18 31.92 15.97 -10.97
CA ILE A 18 30.54 16.35 -11.37
C ILE A 18 29.57 15.20 -11.11
N VAL A 19 29.93 13.95 -11.38
CA VAL A 19 29.07 12.80 -11.13
C VAL A 19 28.92 12.51 -9.64
N LEU A 20 29.98 12.65 -8.84
CA LEU A 20 29.92 12.54 -7.37
C LEU A 20 29.20 13.72 -6.72
N GLY A 21 29.34 14.94 -7.27
CA GLY A 21 28.62 16.12 -6.81
C GLY A 21 27.10 16.03 -7.06
N TYR A 22 26.67 15.45 -8.18
CA TYR A 22 25.25 15.26 -8.48
C TYR A 22 24.61 14.15 -7.63
N CYS A 23 25.34 13.08 -7.32
CA CYS A 23 24.86 12.04 -6.39
C CYS A 23 24.84 12.53 -4.93
N ALA A 24 25.82 13.33 -4.51
CA ALA A 24 25.89 13.86 -3.14
C ALA A 24 24.87 14.99 -2.89
N THR A 25 24.61 15.86 -3.89
CA THR A 25 23.63 16.93 -3.73
C THR A 25 22.19 16.46 -3.80
N SER A 26 21.89 15.40 -4.58
CA SER A 26 20.55 14.81 -4.58
C SER A 26 20.25 14.05 -3.28
N SER A 27 21.22 13.39 -2.65
CA SER A 27 21.01 12.73 -1.34
C SER A 27 20.99 13.74 -0.16
N LEU A 28 21.73 14.85 -0.23
CA LEU A 28 21.76 15.86 0.81
C LEU A 28 20.56 16.82 0.75
N LEU A 29 20.00 17.10 -0.43
CA LEU A 29 18.78 17.88 -0.57
C LEU A 29 17.51 17.07 -0.22
N PHE A 30 17.55 15.73 -0.32
CA PHE A 30 16.45 14.86 0.14
C PHE A 30 16.42 14.69 1.66
N ASN A 31 17.54 14.86 2.37
CA ASN A 31 17.63 14.67 3.81
C ASN A 31 17.36 15.94 4.66
N SER A 32 17.11 17.10 4.07
CA SER A 32 17.09 18.32 4.86
C SER A 32 15.74 18.99 5.08
N VAL A 33 14.61 18.54 4.49
CA VAL A 33 13.27 19.09 4.79
C VAL A 33 12.16 18.10 4.45
N CYS A 34 12.23 16.87 4.90
CA CYS A 34 11.04 16.05 4.95
C CYS A 34 10.68 15.83 6.42
N SER A 35 9.76 16.62 6.96
CA SER A 35 8.98 16.17 8.10
C SER A 35 8.22 14.94 7.59
N CYS A 36 8.79 13.75 7.82
CA CYS A 36 8.25 12.52 7.29
C CYS A 36 6.88 12.29 7.89
N VAL A 37 5.83 12.49 7.09
CA VAL A 37 4.46 12.21 7.48
C VAL A 37 4.36 10.72 7.83
N ARG A 38 3.84 10.40 9.01
CA ARG A 38 3.62 9.03 9.43
C ARG A 38 2.32 8.51 8.80
N LEU A 39 2.42 7.53 7.90
CA LEU A 39 1.27 6.89 7.27
C LEU A 39 0.97 5.54 7.95
N ILE A 40 -0.21 5.39 8.53
CA ILE A 40 -0.68 4.18 9.21
C ILE A 40 -1.91 3.66 8.49
N ILE A 41 -1.80 2.50 7.89
CA ILE A 41 -2.83 1.91 7.03
C ILE A 41 -3.50 0.75 7.76
N TYR A 42 -4.81 0.72 7.82
CA TYR A 42 -5.60 -0.36 8.41
C TYR A 42 -6.29 -1.18 7.34
N THR A 43 -6.18 -2.50 7.41
CA THR A 43 -6.87 -3.45 6.55
C THR A 43 -7.32 -4.68 7.33
N GLY A 44 -8.23 -5.45 6.75
CA GLY A 44 -8.78 -6.67 7.34
C GLY A 44 -10.15 -6.99 6.73
N LYS A 45 -10.71 -8.13 7.10
CA LYS A 45 -12.03 -8.59 6.64
C LYS A 45 -13.14 -7.60 7.04
N GLY A 46 -14.27 -7.62 6.32
CA GLY A 46 -15.48 -6.87 6.70
C GLY A 46 -15.95 -7.24 8.11
N GLY A 47 -16.36 -6.23 8.89
CA GLY A 47 -16.88 -6.42 10.24
C GLY A 47 -15.84 -6.64 11.34
N THR A 48 -14.53 -6.61 11.05
CA THR A 48 -13.46 -6.77 12.06
C THR A 48 -13.25 -5.53 12.94
N GLY A 49 -13.83 -4.39 12.58
CA GLY A 49 -13.69 -3.15 13.35
C GLY A 49 -12.52 -2.26 12.88
N LYS A 50 -12.13 -2.36 11.62
CA LYS A 50 -11.08 -1.50 11.02
C LYS A 50 -11.32 -0.02 11.27
N THR A 51 -12.50 0.47 10.88
CA THR A 51 -12.89 1.88 11.01
C THR A 51 -12.83 2.36 12.46
N VAL A 52 -13.35 1.58 13.40
CA VAL A 52 -13.26 1.92 14.82
C VAL A 52 -11.81 1.96 15.29
N THR A 53 -10.98 1.00 14.87
CA THR A 53 -9.56 0.92 15.25
C THR A 53 -8.76 2.07 14.65
N SER A 54 -8.99 2.43 13.38
CA SER A 54 -8.35 3.56 12.71
C SER A 54 -8.75 4.89 13.35
N CYS A 55 -10.05 5.10 13.63
CA CYS A 55 -10.55 6.28 14.35
C CYS A 55 -9.97 6.40 15.76
N SER A 56 -9.93 5.29 16.52
CA SER A 56 -9.32 5.25 17.85
C SER A 56 -7.84 5.62 17.81
N THR A 57 -7.11 5.12 16.82
CA THR A 57 -5.70 5.49 16.59
C THR A 57 -5.55 6.98 16.33
N ALA A 58 -6.39 7.55 15.47
CA ALA A 58 -6.37 8.97 15.14
C ALA A 58 -6.70 9.85 16.36
N VAL A 59 -7.67 9.44 17.18
CA VAL A 59 -7.99 10.11 18.45
C VAL A 59 -6.80 10.12 19.40
N LYS A 60 -6.13 8.97 19.58
CA LYS A 60 -4.94 8.88 20.45
C LYS A 60 -3.78 9.76 19.96
N LEU A 61 -3.52 9.75 18.65
CA LEU A 61 -2.49 10.60 18.05
C LEU A 61 -2.79 12.09 18.26
N ALA A 62 -4.02 12.51 18.09
CA ALA A 62 -4.45 13.88 18.31
C ALA A 62 -4.29 14.31 19.79
N LYS A 63 -4.59 13.39 20.73
CA LYS A 63 -4.39 13.64 22.19
C LYS A 63 -2.94 13.87 22.58
N ILE A 64 -2.00 13.24 21.90
CA ILE A 64 -0.56 13.49 22.11
C ILE A 64 -0.04 14.64 21.23
N ASN A 65 -0.93 15.53 20.80
CA ASN A 65 -0.64 16.75 20.02
C ASN A 65 0.00 16.49 18.63
N LYS A 66 -0.23 15.32 18.03
CA LYS A 66 0.10 15.10 16.63
C LYS A 66 -1.05 15.57 15.75
N LYS A 67 -0.77 16.50 14.84
CA LYS A 67 -1.76 16.96 13.86
C LYS A 67 -2.10 15.81 12.92
N THR A 68 -3.26 15.20 13.12
CA THR A 68 -3.63 13.92 12.52
C THR A 68 -4.85 14.08 11.62
N ILE A 69 -4.84 13.38 10.50
CA ILE A 69 -6.02 13.18 9.67
C ILE A 69 -6.34 11.69 9.56
N VAL A 70 -7.60 11.32 9.77
CA VAL A 70 -8.13 10.00 9.41
C VAL A 70 -8.83 10.09 8.07
N ILE A 71 -8.46 9.21 7.15
CA ILE A 71 -9.00 9.13 5.80
C ILE A 71 -9.66 7.78 5.63
N SER A 72 -10.95 7.75 5.28
CA SER A 72 -11.62 6.52 4.84
C SER A 72 -11.63 6.44 3.32
N ALA A 73 -11.10 5.35 2.80
CA ALA A 73 -11.23 4.95 1.40
C ALA A 73 -12.31 3.86 1.22
N ASP A 74 -13.09 3.58 2.27
CA ASP A 74 -14.21 2.64 2.22
C ASP A 74 -15.46 3.38 1.67
N PRO A 75 -16.09 2.91 0.59
CA PRO A 75 -17.28 3.53 0.02
C PRO A 75 -18.49 3.54 0.95
N ALA A 76 -18.45 2.80 2.06
CA ALA A 76 -19.54 2.78 3.05
C ALA A 76 -19.65 4.06 3.89
N HIS A 77 -18.72 5.01 3.76
CA HIS A 77 -18.73 6.31 4.44
C HIS A 77 -18.95 6.27 5.96
N THR A 78 -18.25 5.36 6.63
CA THR A 78 -18.49 5.01 8.04
C THR A 78 -17.89 5.97 9.08
N LEU A 79 -17.11 6.99 8.65
CA LEU A 79 -16.50 7.96 9.59
C LEU A 79 -17.56 8.83 10.28
N ASN A 80 -18.63 9.20 9.57
CA ASN A 80 -19.75 9.95 10.16
C ASN A 80 -20.35 9.20 11.35
N ASP A 81 -20.56 7.90 11.19
CA ASP A 81 -21.12 7.05 12.25
C ASP A 81 -20.13 6.85 13.40
N ALA A 82 -18.85 6.59 13.08
CA ALA A 82 -17.82 6.36 14.08
C ALA A 82 -17.61 7.57 15.00
N PHE A 83 -17.60 8.79 14.46
CA PHE A 83 -17.43 10.02 15.23
C PHE A 83 -18.73 10.64 15.72
N MET A 84 -19.88 10.15 15.27
CA MET A 84 -21.21 10.77 15.51
C MET A 84 -21.23 12.23 15.02
N ILE A 85 -20.65 12.48 13.85
CA ILE A 85 -20.56 13.81 13.23
C ILE A 85 -21.20 13.70 11.85
N THR A 86 -22.07 14.64 11.52
CA THR A 86 -22.59 14.80 10.16
C THR A 86 -21.59 15.57 9.31
N ASP A 87 -21.66 15.39 7.98
CA ASP A 87 -20.94 16.20 6.99
C ASP A 87 -19.40 16.04 6.97
N ILE A 88 -18.87 14.86 7.33
CA ILE A 88 -17.51 14.51 6.94
C ILE A 88 -17.57 14.17 5.44
N GLY A 89 -17.01 15.04 4.62
CA GLY A 89 -17.02 14.93 3.15
C GLY A 89 -15.65 14.63 2.57
N THR A 90 -15.48 15.00 1.28
CA THR A 90 -14.26 14.73 0.50
C THR A 90 -13.12 15.74 0.77
N GLU A 91 -13.35 16.76 1.59
CA GLU A 91 -12.33 17.70 2.01
C GLU A 91 -12.00 17.53 3.50
N PRO A 92 -10.74 17.82 3.91
CA PRO A 92 -10.33 17.71 5.30
C PRO A 92 -11.19 18.57 6.23
N LYS A 93 -12.02 17.94 7.06
CA LYS A 93 -12.84 18.59 8.07
C LYS A 93 -12.17 18.48 9.43
N LYS A 94 -11.96 19.60 10.12
CA LYS A 94 -11.50 19.60 11.51
C LYS A 94 -12.62 19.12 12.41
N ILE A 95 -12.39 18.03 13.15
CA ILE A 95 -13.39 17.41 14.05
C ILE A 95 -13.02 17.49 15.53
N ALA A 96 -11.75 17.76 15.85
CA ALA A 96 -11.26 18.07 17.20
C ALA A 96 -9.97 18.94 17.13
N ALA A 97 -9.33 19.24 18.27
CA ALA A 97 -8.21 20.18 18.38
C ALA A 97 -7.08 19.92 17.36
N SER A 98 -6.58 18.70 17.26
CA SER A 98 -5.52 18.29 16.34
C SER A 98 -5.98 17.18 15.40
N LEU A 99 -7.30 16.93 15.27
CA LEU A 99 -7.89 15.85 14.50
C LEU A 99 -8.74 16.37 13.35
N TYR A 100 -8.47 15.79 12.20
CA TYR A 100 -9.21 16.02 10.96
C TYR A 100 -9.74 14.68 10.43
N ALA A 101 -10.83 14.72 9.68
CA ALA A 101 -11.40 13.57 9.01
C ALA A 101 -11.78 13.89 7.57
N LEU A 102 -11.70 12.88 6.70
CA LEU A 102 -12.03 12.96 5.28
C LEU A 102 -12.54 11.59 4.82
N GLN A 103 -13.60 11.57 4.03
CA GLN A 103 -14.11 10.40 3.32
C GLN A 103 -13.86 10.57 1.83
N VAL A 104 -13.11 9.66 1.23
CA VAL A 104 -12.83 9.74 -0.21
C VAL A 104 -14.05 9.25 -0.98
N ASP A 105 -14.57 10.11 -1.85
CA ASP A 105 -15.53 9.73 -2.87
C ASP A 105 -14.82 9.72 -4.23
N PRO A 106 -14.58 8.54 -4.81
CA PRO A 106 -13.85 8.43 -6.07
C PRO A 106 -14.52 9.17 -7.23
N VAL A 107 -15.85 9.27 -7.23
CA VAL A 107 -16.61 9.96 -8.28
C VAL A 107 -16.38 11.46 -8.19
N VAL A 108 -16.45 12.01 -6.98
CA VAL A 108 -16.18 13.43 -6.73
C VAL A 108 -14.75 13.78 -7.11
N GLU A 109 -13.78 12.96 -6.71
CA GLU A 109 -12.36 13.19 -7.04
C GLU A 109 -12.09 13.08 -8.55
N MET A 110 -12.70 12.11 -9.21
CA MET A 110 -12.63 11.99 -10.68
C MET A 110 -13.15 13.24 -11.36
N ASN A 111 -14.31 13.73 -10.96
CA ASN A 111 -14.92 14.93 -11.55
C ASN A 111 -14.09 16.19 -11.28
N LYS A 112 -13.52 16.34 -10.09
CA LYS A 112 -12.69 17.49 -9.72
C LYS A 112 -11.40 17.58 -10.53
N GLN A 113 -10.66 16.50 -10.58
CA GLN A 113 -9.31 16.49 -11.14
C GLN A 113 -9.30 16.23 -12.65
N TYR A 114 -10.27 15.49 -13.15
CA TYR A 114 -10.30 15.00 -14.53
C TYR A 114 -11.63 15.25 -15.25
N GLY A 115 -12.48 16.13 -14.74
CA GLY A 115 -13.81 16.41 -15.32
C GLY A 115 -13.76 16.80 -16.81
N THR A 116 -12.78 17.63 -17.21
CA THR A 116 -12.56 17.98 -18.62
C THR A 116 -12.07 16.79 -19.45
N THR A 117 -11.20 15.95 -18.89
CA THR A 117 -10.72 14.73 -19.57
C THR A 117 -11.82 13.70 -19.68
N LEU A 118 -12.63 13.55 -18.64
CA LEU A 118 -13.78 12.64 -18.62
C LEU A 118 -14.83 13.10 -19.64
N SER A 119 -15.20 14.39 -19.69
CA SER A 119 -16.14 14.91 -20.66
C SER A 119 -15.64 14.75 -22.11
N ASN A 120 -14.33 14.85 -22.35
CA ASN A 120 -13.73 14.56 -23.66
C ASN A 120 -13.84 13.07 -24.02
N VAL A 121 -13.62 12.17 -23.05
CA VAL A 121 -13.78 10.73 -23.25
C VAL A 121 -15.24 10.37 -23.51
N ILE A 122 -16.16 10.89 -22.71
CA ILE A 122 -17.60 10.71 -22.89
C ILE A 122 -18.02 11.21 -24.28
N SER A 123 -17.61 12.42 -24.66
CA SER A 123 -17.93 12.99 -25.98
C SER A 123 -17.40 12.14 -27.13
N MET A 124 -16.22 11.55 -26.98
CA MET A 124 -15.63 10.64 -27.97
C MET A 124 -16.43 9.35 -28.12
N PHE A 125 -16.94 8.80 -27.01
CA PHE A 125 -17.81 7.62 -27.03
C PHE A 125 -19.17 7.93 -27.57
N SER A 126 -19.78 9.08 -27.21
CA SER A 126 -21.06 9.58 -27.75
C SER A 126 -20.97 9.83 -29.25
N ALA A 127 -19.86 10.38 -29.75
CA ALA A 127 -19.61 10.56 -31.17
C ALA A 127 -19.54 9.23 -31.96
N ARG A 128 -19.32 8.11 -31.27
CA ARG A 128 -19.32 6.74 -31.82
C ARG A 128 -20.67 6.02 -31.61
N GLY A 129 -21.69 6.72 -31.14
CA GLY A 129 -23.03 6.18 -30.90
C GLY A 129 -23.16 5.38 -29.59
N ILE A 130 -22.20 5.53 -28.65
CA ILE A 130 -22.30 4.96 -27.33
C ILE A 130 -23.04 5.94 -26.43
N ASP A 131 -24.03 5.43 -25.69
CA ASP A 131 -24.81 6.23 -24.75
C ASP A 131 -23.91 6.87 -23.68
N GLU A 132 -24.20 8.10 -23.30
CA GLU A 132 -23.44 8.84 -22.28
C GLU A 132 -23.43 8.11 -20.93
N SER A 133 -24.54 7.46 -20.56
CA SER A 133 -24.62 6.64 -19.34
C SER A 133 -23.64 5.47 -19.37
N LEU A 134 -23.55 4.79 -20.52
CA LEU A 134 -22.62 3.67 -20.70
C LEU A 134 -21.16 4.13 -20.70
N ALA A 135 -20.89 5.30 -21.28
CA ALA A 135 -19.56 5.91 -21.25
C ALA A 135 -19.14 6.26 -19.80
N TYR A 136 -20.10 6.71 -18.98
CA TYR A 136 -19.88 6.95 -17.56
C TYR A 136 -19.62 5.66 -16.79
N GLU A 137 -20.36 4.58 -17.04
CA GLU A 137 -20.12 3.26 -16.44
C GLU A 137 -18.75 2.70 -16.80
N VAL A 138 -18.30 2.87 -18.04
CA VAL A 138 -16.96 2.48 -18.48
C VAL A 138 -15.88 3.27 -17.76
N ALA A 139 -16.10 4.57 -17.51
CA ALA A 139 -15.18 5.40 -16.74
C ALA A 139 -15.14 5.00 -15.24
N MET A 140 -16.18 4.33 -14.77
CA MET A 140 -16.29 3.83 -13.37
C MET A 140 -15.87 2.37 -13.21
N LEU A 141 -15.16 1.80 -14.18
CA LEU A 141 -14.65 0.44 -14.08
C LEU A 141 -13.82 0.21 -12.82
N PRO A 142 -13.87 -1.03 -12.25
CA PRO A 142 -13.02 -1.40 -11.13
C PRO A 142 -11.55 -1.08 -11.40
N GLY A 143 -10.90 -0.40 -10.47
CA GLY A 143 -9.52 0.09 -10.60
C GLY A 143 -9.42 1.62 -10.77
N MET A 144 -10.37 2.26 -11.43
CA MET A 144 -10.37 3.73 -11.54
C MET A 144 -10.77 4.41 -10.23
N THR A 145 -11.79 3.90 -9.56
CA THR A 145 -12.20 4.37 -8.23
C THR A 145 -11.06 4.31 -7.22
N GLN A 146 -10.27 3.22 -7.26
CA GLN A 146 -9.12 3.05 -6.38
C GLN A 146 -7.99 4.02 -6.74
N LEU A 147 -7.78 4.27 -8.04
CA LEU A 147 -6.78 5.24 -8.50
C LEU A 147 -7.10 6.64 -7.96
N PHE A 148 -8.35 7.09 -8.07
CA PHE A 148 -8.74 8.41 -7.57
C PHE A 148 -8.64 8.51 -6.04
N SER A 149 -8.96 7.43 -5.32
CA SER A 149 -8.74 7.37 -3.88
C SER A 149 -7.26 7.52 -3.52
N LEU A 150 -6.37 6.85 -4.25
CA LEU A 150 -4.92 6.97 -4.04
C LEU A 150 -4.39 8.36 -4.38
N LEU A 151 -4.89 8.99 -5.45
CA LEU A 151 -4.52 10.36 -5.82
C LEU A 151 -4.96 11.38 -4.78
N LYS A 152 -6.13 11.19 -4.14
CA LYS A 152 -6.56 12.04 -3.03
C LYS A 152 -5.67 11.86 -1.81
N ILE A 153 -5.25 10.64 -1.51
CA ILE A 153 -4.29 10.38 -0.43
C ILE A 153 -2.95 11.06 -0.74
N ASP A 154 -2.45 10.95 -1.98
CA ASP A 154 -1.24 11.64 -2.41
C ASP A 154 -1.37 13.16 -2.24
N GLU A 155 -2.49 13.75 -2.69
CA GLU A 155 -2.77 15.18 -2.49
C GLU A 155 -2.62 15.59 -1.02
N ILE A 156 -3.23 14.84 -0.10
CA ILE A 156 -3.15 15.12 1.34
C ILE A 156 -1.70 14.99 1.86
N ILE A 157 -0.97 13.98 1.42
CA ILE A 157 0.45 13.80 1.78
C ILE A 157 1.27 15.00 1.32
N GLN A 158 1.05 15.47 0.09
CA GLN A 158 1.80 16.60 -0.49
C GLN A 158 1.51 17.93 0.19
N THR A 159 0.38 18.08 0.88
CA THR A 159 0.12 19.30 1.68
C THR A 159 1.13 19.51 2.80
N LYS A 160 1.75 18.42 3.31
CA LYS A 160 2.68 18.43 4.46
C LYS A 160 2.12 19.11 5.72
N ILE A 161 0.79 19.18 5.82
CA ILE A 161 0.09 19.84 6.93
C ILE A 161 0.00 18.92 8.15
N PHE A 162 -0.03 17.61 7.93
CA PHE A 162 -0.30 16.59 8.96
C PHE A 162 0.98 15.88 9.38
N ASP A 163 1.13 15.66 10.69
CA ASP A 163 2.21 14.81 11.24
C ASP A 163 1.91 13.33 11.01
N SER A 164 0.61 12.95 11.04
CA SER A 164 0.17 11.57 10.88
C SER A 164 -1.08 11.48 10.02
N ILE A 165 -1.08 10.49 9.13
CA ILE A 165 -2.23 10.11 8.31
C ILE A 165 -2.62 8.69 8.69
N VAL A 166 -3.86 8.50 9.12
CA VAL A 166 -4.45 7.19 9.42
C VAL A 166 -5.41 6.83 8.30
N LEU A 167 -5.13 5.76 7.58
CA LEU A 167 -5.91 5.34 6.42
C LEU A 167 -6.75 4.11 6.75
N ASP A 168 -8.06 4.26 6.68
CA ASP A 168 -9.04 3.18 6.78
C ASP A 168 -9.34 2.64 5.38
N MET A 169 -8.88 1.41 5.09
CA MET A 169 -9.02 0.78 3.78
C MET A 169 -10.29 -0.06 3.69
N PRO A 170 -10.86 -0.23 2.50
CA PRO A 170 -11.98 -1.14 2.27
C PRO A 170 -11.74 -2.54 2.79
N ALA A 171 -12.83 -3.25 3.08
CA ALA A 171 -12.82 -4.61 3.54
C ALA A 171 -12.48 -5.58 2.40
N SER A 172 -11.23 -5.75 2.04
CA SER A 172 -10.84 -6.87 1.16
C SER A 172 -9.33 -7.09 1.13
N GLY A 173 -8.89 -8.31 0.85
CA GLY A 173 -7.51 -8.58 0.45
C GLY A 173 -7.12 -7.86 -0.85
N GLU A 174 -8.10 -7.39 -1.62
CA GLU A 174 -7.90 -6.57 -2.82
C GLU A 174 -7.40 -5.16 -2.49
N ALA A 175 -7.71 -4.62 -1.30
CA ALA A 175 -7.22 -3.32 -0.87
C ALA A 175 -5.69 -3.20 -0.99
N LEU A 176 -4.96 -4.29 -0.74
CA LEU A 176 -3.50 -4.32 -0.89
C LEU A 176 -3.04 -4.26 -2.35
N ARG A 177 -3.83 -4.81 -3.29
CA ARG A 177 -3.56 -4.64 -4.73
C ARG A 177 -3.65 -3.17 -5.13
N TYR A 178 -4.56 -2.40 -4.53
CA TYR A 178 -4.69 -0.97 -4.80
C TYR A 178 -3.47 -0.20 -4.33
N LEU A 179 -2.94 -0.53 -3.15
CA LEU A 179 -1.70 0.08 -2.66
C LEU A 179 -0.48 -0.25 -3.54
N TYR A 180 -0.51 -1.37 -4.24
CA TYR A 180 0.53 -1.76 -5.19
C TYR A 180 0.30 -1.22 -6.61
N PHE A 181 -0.91 -0.78 -6.94
CA PHE A 181 -1.31 -0.28 -8.25
C PHE A 181 -0.42 0.86 -8.79
N PRO A 182 -0.01 1.86 -7.98
CA PRO A 182 0.89 2.91 -8.44
C PRO A 182 2.18 2.37 -9.05
N LYS A 183 2.78 1.34 -8.46
CA LYS A 183 3.99 0.69 -8.97
C LYS A 183 3.74 -0.04 -10.30
N LEU A 184 2.58 -0.68 -10.45
CA LEU A 184 2.21 -1.33 -11.71
C LEU A 184 2.09 -0.31 -12.83
N VAL A 185 1.43 0.80 -12.59
CA VAL A 185 1.20 1.85 -13.60
C VAL A 185 2.49 2.60 -13.91
N GLY A 186 3.26 3.02 -12.92
CA GLY A 186 4.53 3.76 -13.11
C GLY A 186 5.60 2.90 -13.78
N GLY A 187 5.73 1.63 -13.41
CA GLY A 187 6.67 0.68 -14.04
C GLY A 187 6.29 0.34 -15.49
N ILE A 188 5.01 0.21 -15.75
CA ILE A 188 4.45 -0.14 -17.08
C ILE A 188 4.54 1.06 -18.02
N GLY A 189 4.30 2.28 -17.58
CA GLY A 189 4.38 3.48 -18.41
C GLY A 189 5.74 3.66 -19.08
N ARG A 190 6.81 3.18 -18.46
CA ARG A 190 8.16 3.19 -19.04
C ARG A 190 8.45 2.07 -20.04
N LYS A 191 7.66 0.98 -20.06
CA LYS A 191 7.95 -0.24 -20.86
C LYS A 191 6.77 -0.77 -21.68
N LEU A 192 5.73 0.03 -21.87
CA LEU A 192 4.45 -0.39 -22.49
C LEU A 192 4.51 -0.93 -23.91
N SER A 193 5.66 -0.92 -24.59
CA SER A 193 5.79 -1.49 -25.93
C SER A 193 5.77 -3.03 -25.98
N GLY A 194 5.90 -3.74 -24.85
CA GLY A 194 5.97 -5.21 -24.80
C GLY A 194 4.85 -5.98 -24.12
N LEU A 195 4.02 -5.33 -23.28
CA LEU A 195 3.05 -6.00 -22.39
C LEU A 195 1.57 -5.69 -22.67
N ALA A 196 1.26 -5.13 -23.83
CA ALA A 196 -0.09 -4.73 -24.24
C ALA A 196 -1.15 -5.87 -24.17
N GLY A 197 -0.74 -7.13 -24.13
CA GLY A 197 -1.64 -8.28 -24.11
C GLY A 197 -2.22 -8.64 -22.75
N MET A 198 -1.55 -8.31 -21.64
CA MET A 198 -1.92 -8.79 -20.30
C MET A 198 -2.77 -7.78 -19.48
N PHE A 199 -2.72 -6.51 -19.86
CA PHE A 199 -3.49 -5.41 -19.25
C PHE A 199 -4.27 -4.61 -20.28
N GLY A 200 -4.75 -5.27 -21.32
CA GLY A 200 -5.30 -4.66 -22.55
C GLY A 200 -6.41 -3.62 -22.31
N GLU A 201 -7.19 -3.75 -21.24
CA GLU A 201 -8.27 -2.79 -20.95
C GLU A 201 -7.76 -1.57 -20.18
N VAL A 202 -6.93 -1.76 -19.15
CA VAL A 202 -6.35 -0.65 -18.37
C VAL A 202 -5.37 0.16 -19.23
N THR A 203 -4.60 -0.50 -20.08
CA THR A 203 -3.68 0.16 -21.02
C THR A 203 -4.42 0.89 -22.14
N LYS A 204 -5.48 0.33 -22.67
CA LYS A 204 -6.34 1.03 -23.64
C LYS A 204 -6.97 2.27 -23.03
N MET A 205 -7.37 2.19 -21.76
CA MET A 205 -7.97 3.31 -21.02
C MET A 205 -6.93 4.39 -20.72
N LEU A 206 -5.73 4.03 -20.27
CA LEU A 206 -4.60 4.96 -20.09
C LEU A 206 -4.17 5.60 -21.44
N HIS A 207 -4.18 4.84 -22.54
CA HIS A 207 -3.93 5.38 -23.87
C HIS A 207 -5.07 6.28 -24.38
N LEU A 208 -6.32 6.06 -23.99
CA LEU A 208 -7.43 6.95 -24.28
C LEU A 208 -7.26 8.30 -23.58
N PHE A 209 -6.82 8.30 -22.34
CA PHE A 209 -6.44 9.53 -21.62
C PHE A 209 -5.21 10.23 -22.24
N SER A 210 -4.30 9.48 -22.87
CA SER A 210 -3.08 9.99 -23.49
C SER A 210 -3.28 10.57 -24.91
N ARG A 211 -4.25 10.06 -25.68
CA ARG A 211 -4.30 10.29 -27.13
C ARG A 211 -5.12 11.51 -27.59
N ASN A 212 -5.90 12.13 -26.70
CA ASN A 212 -6.84 13.21 -27.04
C ASN A 212 -6.41 14.59 -26.54
N SER A 213 -5.16 14.77 -26.20
CA SER A 213 -4.65 16.08 -25.85
C SER A 213 -4.08 16.78 -27.10
N ASN A 214 -4.54 18.00 -27.35
CA ASN A 214 -3.98 18.90 -28.36
C ASN A 214 -2.43 18.92 -28.27
N PRO A 215 -1.71 18.98 -29.41
CA PRO A 215 -0.24 18.85 -29.43
C PRO A 215 0.52 19.90 -28.61
N SER A 216 -0.15 20.89 -28.06
CA SER A 216 0.49 22.01 -27.37
C SER A 216 0.37 22.04 -25.84
N GLY A 217 -0.25 21.04 -25.17
CA GLY A 217 -0.48 21.19 -23.73
C GLY A 217 -0.33 19.98 -22.80
N ASN A 218 -0.51 18.73 -23.24
CA ASN A 218 -0.89 17.66 -22.32
C ASN A 218 0.06 16.44 -22.22
N ILE A 219 1.22 16.45 -22.86
CA ILE A 219 2.26 15.42 -22.64
C ILE A 219 2.83 15.55 -21.21
N LEU A 220 2.84 16.75 -20.66
CA LEU A 220 3.27 17.03 -19.28
C LEU A 220 2.33 16.43 -18.24
N GLN A 221 0.99 16.47 -18.44
CA GLN A 221 0.03 15.96 -17.47
C GLN A 221 0.10 14.44 -17.29
N ASN A 222 0.38 13.66 -18.33
CA ASN A 222 0.49 12.21 -18.23
C ASN A 222 1.79 11.78 -17.54
N GLY A 223 2.89 12.50 -17.76
CA GLY A 223 4.15 12.30 -17.05
C GLY A 223 4.05 12.66 -15.57
N GLU A 224 3.31 13.70 -15.25
CA GLU A 224 3.07 14.17 -13.89
C GLU A 224 2.24 13.16 -13.08
N LEU A 225 1.14 12.63 -13.63
CA LEU A 225 0.32 11.60 -12.98
C LEU A 225 1.13 10.34 -12.66
N LEU A 226 1.89 9.84 -13.63
CA LEU A 226 2.74 8.67 -13.42
C LEU A 226 3.84 8.95 -12.39
N GLY A 227 4.42 10.15 -12.40
CA GLY A 227 5.39 10.58 -11.41
C GLY A 227 4.81 10.64 -9.99
N ARG A 228 3.59 11.15 -9.85
CA ARG A 228 2.87 11.17 -8.56
C ARG A 228 2.58 9.77 -8.05
N LEU A 229 2.13 8.85 -8.91
CA LEU A 229 1.89 7.45 -8.54
C LEU A 229 3.19 6.72 -8.16
N ASP A 230 4.30 6.97 -8.86
CA ASP A 230 5.61 6.42 -8.49
C ASP A 230 6.04 6.93 -7.11
N ALA A 231 5.93 8.24 -6.85
CA ALA A 231 6.26 8.84 -5.56
C ALA A 231 5.38 8.27 -4.42
N LEU A 232 4.08 8.14 -4.64
CA LEU A 232 3.17 7.51 -3.68
C LEU A 232 3.55 6.05 -3.39
N SER A 233 3.92 5.29 -4.43
CA SER A 233 4.42 3.92 -4.28
C SER A 233 5.66 3.84 -3.41
N GLU A 234 6.61 4.78 -3.55
CA GLU A 234 7.80 4.86 -2.69
C GLU A 234 7.42 5.15 -1.24
N ILE A 235 6.48 6.09 -1.00
CA ILE A 235 5.99 6.41 0.35
C ILE A 235 5.34 5.18 1.00
N ILE A 236 4.46 4.48 0.30
CA ILE A 236 3.75 3.29 0.82
C ILE A 236 4.74 2.17 1.21
N ARG A 237 5.84 2.02 0.47
CA ARG A 237 6.86 1.00 0.73
C ARG A 237 7.96 1.43 1.69
N ASN A 238 7.99 2.70 2.08
CA ASN A 238 8.98 3.20 3.01
C ASN A 238 8.69 2.71 4.42
N THR A 239 9.49 1.76 4.90
CA THR A 239 9.33 1.12 6.21
C THR A 239 9.61 2.05 7.40
N ASP A 240 10.18 3.23 7.16
CA ASP A 240 10.44 4.22 8.21
C ASP A 240 9.26 5.19 8.43
N THR A 241 8.38 5.30 7.44
CA THR A 241 7.25 6.24 7.48
C THR A 241 5.89 5.58 7.39
N THR A 242 5.82 4.40 6.79
CA THR A 242 4.55 3.71 6.52
C THR A 242 4.48 2.37 7.21
N SER A 243 3.32 2.08 7.80
CA SER A 243 2.98 0.78 8.37
C SER A 243 1.61 0.34 7.93
N LEU A 244 1.49 -0.95 7.65
CA LEU A 244 0.21 -1.63 7.49
C LEU A 244 -0.13 -2.37 8.79
N ARG A 245 -1.37 -2.23 9.26
CA ARG A 245 -1.91 -2.89 10.45
C ARG A 245 -3.07 -3.78 10.07
N LEU A 246 -3.01 -5.03 10.49
CA LEU A 246 -4.04 -6.02 10.21
C LEU A 246 -5.04 -6.06 11.35
N VAL A 247 -6.34 -6.01 11.03
CA VAL A 247 -7.41 -6.15 12.04
C VAL A 247 -8.22 -7.40 11.74
N ALA A 248 -8.29 -8.31 12.70
CA ALA A 248 -9.02 -9.56 12.62
C ALA A 248 -9.89 -9.77 13.87
N ASN A 249 -10.96 -10.56 13.76
CA ASN A 249 -11.68 -11.09 14.89
C ASN A 249 -11.04 -12.43 15.32
N PRO A 250 -11.27 -12.91 16.55
CA PRO A 250 -10.76 -14.18 17.03
C PRO A 250 -11.58 -15.38 16.49
N ASP A 251 -11.69 -15.44 15.16
CA ASP A 251 -12.35 -16.53 14.43
C ASP A 251 -11.48 -17.00 13.26
N THR A 252 -11.70 -18.26 12.84
CA THR A 252 -10.89 -18.91 11.80
C THR A 252 -10.87 -18.11 10.50
N PHE A 253 -12.04 -17.63 10.03
CA PHE A 253 -12.12 -16.94 8.74
C PHE A 253 -11.41 -15.59 8.74
N SER A 254 -11.51 -14.86 9.85
CA SER A 254 -10.83 -13.57 10.02
C SER A 254 -9.31 -13.72 10.08
N ILE A 255 -8.83 -14.71 10.84
CA ILE A 255 -7.39 -14.98 10.96
C ILE A 255 -6.81 -15.46 9.63
N GLU A 256 -7.48 -16.39 8.93
CA GLU A 256 -7.06 -16.82 7.59
C GLU A 256 -7.04 -15.68 6.57
N ASN A 257 -7.98 -14.73 6.66
CA ASN A 257 -7.96 -13.54 5.83
C ASN A 257 -6.76 -12.64 6.17
N ALA A 258 -6.44 -12.48 7.45
CA ALA A 258 -5.27 -11.70 7.88
C ALA A 258 -3.95 -12.37 7.47
N LYS A 259 -3.84 -13.70 7.49
CA LYS A 259 -2.68 -14.45 6.95
C LYS A 259 -2.49 -14.13 5.45
N ARG A 260 -3.57 -14.22 4.65
CA ARG A 260 -3.52 -13.86 3.22
C ARG A 260 -3.10 -12.42 3.00
N ALA A 261 -3.58 -11.51 3.84
CA ALA A 261 -3.17 -10.10 3.78
C ALA A 261 -1.68 -9.93 4.11
N LEU A 262 -1.12 -10.69 5.07
CA LEU A 262 0.30 -10.68 5.39
C LEU A 262 1.16 -11.17 4.21
N ILE A 263 0.76 -12.26 3.55
CA ILE A 263 1.45 -12.75 2.33
C ILE A 263 1.45 -11.67 1.25
N SER A 264 0.27 -11.09 0.98
CA SER A 264 0.12 -10.05 -0.05
C SER A 264 0.97 -8.82 0.26
N ALA A 265 0.98 -8.36 1.51
CA ALA A 265 1.80 -7.23 1.96
C ALA A 265 3.29 -7.53 1.76
N SER A 266 3.74 -8.73 2.12
CA SER A 266 5.12 -9.17 1.93
C SER A 266 5.52 -9.16 0.46
N LEU A 267 4.69 -9.74 -0.42
CA LEU A 267 4.93 -9.75 -1.85
C LEU A 267 4.98 -8.33 -2.44
N TYR A 268 4.14 -7.41 -1.94
CA TYR A 268 4.10 -6.03 -2.41
C TYR A 268 5.13 -5.11 -1.75
N SER A 269 5.97 -5.65 -0.87
CA SER A 269 7.00 -4.92 -0.10
C SER A 269 6.40 -3.87 0.85
N ILE A 270 5.23 -4.14 1.40
CA ILE A 270 4.56 -3.29 2.38
C ILE A 270 4.84 -3.84 3.78
N ASN A 271 5.34 -3.01 4.69
CA ASN A 271 5.66 -3.44 6.05
C ASN A 271 4.41 -3.59 6.91
N VAL A 272 4.13 -4.81 7.37
CA VAL A 272 3.13 -5.06 8.42
C VAL A 272 3.82 -4.91 9.76
N ASP A 273 3.42 -3.91 10.56
CA ASP A 273 4.05 -3.63 11.85
C ASP A 273 3.25 -4.13 13.06
N LEU A 274 1.97 -4.41 12.88
CA LEU A 274 1.08 -4.82 13.96
C LEU A 274 -0.09 -5.66 13.42
N ALA A 275 -0.45 -6.72 14.14
CA ALA A 275 -1.73 -7.41 13.99
C ALA A 275 -2.60 -7.14 15.23
N ILE A 276 -3.89 -6.93 15.03
CA ILE A 276 -4.84 -6.60 16.09
C ILE A 276 -5.96 -7.63 16.05
N ILE A 277 -6.09 -8.41 17.11
CA ILE A 277 -7.22 -9.31 17.31
C ILE A 277 -8.27 -8.58 18.12
N ASN A 278 -9.34 -8.18 17.47
CA ASN A 278 -10.39 -7.34 18.01
C ASN A 278 -11.60 -8.17 18.45
N LYS A 279 -12.39 -7.63 19.37
CA LYS A 279 -13.64 -8.26 19.87
C LYS A 279 -13.39 -9.59 20.58
N VAL A 280 -12.31 -9.69 21.34
CA VAL A 280 -12.01 -10.85 22.19
C VAL A 280 -13.00 -10.82 23.38
N LEU A 281 -13.68 -11.91 23.62
CA LEU A 281 -14.61 -12.01 24.75
C LEU A 281 -13.84 -11.92 26.08
N PRO A 282 -14.24 -11.03 27.01
CA PRO A 282 -13.62 -10.95 28.32
C PRO A 282 -13.89 -12.23 29.14
N PRO A 283 -13.01 -12.65 30.05
CA PRO A 283 -13.12 -13.93 30.75
C PRO A 283 -14.20 -13.94 31.87
N ALA A 284 -15.18 -13.02 31.84
CA ALA A 284 -16.06 -12.75 32.94
C ALA A 284 -17.49 -13.31 32.73
N SER A 285 -17.65 -14.62 32.70
CA SER A 285 -18.99 -15.23 32.73
C SER A 285 -18.96 -16.61 33.39
N THR A 286 -20.11 -16.99 34.00
CA THR A 286 -20.37 -18.33 34.50
C THR A 286 -21.24 -19.17 33.55
N ASP A 287 -21.68 -18.57 32.44
CA ASP A 287 -22.48 -19.23 31.41
C ASP A 287 -21.64 -20.20 30.59
N GLU A 288 -22.06 -21.46 30.48
CA GLU A 288 -21.31 -22.53 29.81
C GLU A 288 -21.11 -22.25 28.34
N TYR A 289 -22.11 -21.72 27.64
CA TYR A 289 -22.04 -21.37 26.22
C TYR A 289 -21.03 -20.25 26.01
N TYR A 290 -21.04 -19.24 26.85
CA TYR A 290 -20.11 -18.14 26.82
C TYR A 290 -18.67 -18.62 27.07
N LEU A 291 -18.44 -19.46 28.08
CA LEU A 291 -17.12 -20.00 28.41
C LEU A 291 -16.54 -20.85 27.28
N LYS A 292 -17.40 -21.62 26.60
CA LYS A 292 -16.99 -22.40 25.43
C LYS A 292 -16.51 -21.51 24.28
N TRP A 293 -17.23 -20.43 23.98
CA TRP A 293 -16.84 -19.44 22.98
C TRP A 293 -15.58 -18.68 23.37
N ALA A 294 -15.46 -18.24 24.62
CA ALA A 294 -14.27 -17.56 25.13
C ALA A 294 -13.02 -18.47 25.04
N GLY A 295 -13.16 -19.76 25.37
CA GLY A 295 -12.10 -20.75 25.22
C GLY A 295 -11.68 -20.96 23.77
N PHE A 296 -12.64 -21.04 22.82
CA PHE A 296 -12.36 -21.11 21.40
C PHE A 296 -11.62 -19.85 20.91
N GLN A 297 -12.11 -18.67 21.27
CA GLN A 297 -11.48 -17.42 20.88
C GLN A 297 -10.07 -17.30 21.45
N ARG A 298 -9.83 -17.74 22.69
CA ARG A 298 -8.50 -17.74 23.31
C ARG A 298 -7.51 -18.59 22.49
N SER A 299 -7.92 -19.80 22.10
CA SER A 299 -7.09 -20.65 21.25
C SER A 299 -6.77 -19.99 19.90
N LYS A 300 -7.72 -19.23 19.35
CA LYS A 300 -7.51 -18.48 18.08
C LYS A 300 -6.57 -17.28 18.25
N VAL A 301 -6.62 -16.60 19.39
CA VAL A 301 -5.65 -15.55 19.72
C VAL A 301 -4.24 -16.13 19.83
N ASP A 302 -4.07 -17.26 20.51
CA ASP A 302 -2.77 -17.92 20.67
C ASP A 302 -2.23 -18.43 19.32
N GLU A 303 -3.10 -18.98 18.47
CA GLU A 303 -2.79 -19.34 17.09
C GLU A 303 -2.32 -18.10 16.29
N ALA A 304 -3.02 -16.97 16.41
CA ALA A 304 -2.64 -15.74 15.73
C ALA A 304 -1.27 -15.23 16.19
N LYS A 305 -0.98 -15.28 17.50
CA LYS A 305 0.34 -14.90 18.03
C LYS A 305 1.47 -15.74 17.46
N ALA A 306 1.25 -17.05 17.35
CA ALA A 306 2.22 -17.96 16.77
C ALA A 306 2.41 -17.69 15.27
N ASN A 307 1.32 -17.54 14.53
CA ASN A 307 1.33 -17.39 13.07
C ASN A 307 1.90 -16.04 12.60
N PHE A 308 1.64 -14.96 13.34
CA PHE A 308 2.12 -13.63 12.94
C PHE A 308 3.53 -13.30 13.44
N TYR A 309 4.13 -14.15 14.29
CA TYR A 309 5.50 -13.93 14.72
C TYR A 309 6.44 -13.71 13.51
N PRO A 310 7.34 -12.71 13.49
CA PRO A 310 7.68 -11.79 14.61
C PRO A 310 6.84 -10.48 14.65
N VAL A 311 5.79 -10.34 13.84
CA VAL A 311 4.87 -9.19 13.92
C VAL A 311 4.12 -9.26 15.26
N PRO A 312 4.15 -8.22 16.10
CA PRO A 312 3.46 -8.24 17.38
C PRO A 312 1.93 -8.31 17.18
N VAL A 313 1.28 -9.01 18.10
CA VAL A 313 -0.19 -9.14 18.15
C VAL A 313 -0.71 -8.45 19.38
N LYS A 314 -1.61 -7.50 19.21
CA LYS A 314 -2.37 -6.86 20.29
C LYS A 314 -3.81 -7.38 20.32
N GLU A 315 -4.34 -7.53 21.51
CA GLU A 315 -5.71 -7.96 21.74
C GLU A 315 -6.55 -6.78 22.19
N VAL A 316 -7.79 -6.70 21.71
CA VAL A 316 -8.78 -5.72 22.15
C VAL A 316 -10.04 -6.47 22.58
N GLU A 317 -10.42 -6.30 23.82
CA GLU A 317 -11.64 -6.92 24.36
C GLU A 317 -12.91 -6.35 23.70
N MET A 318 -13.91 -7.21 23.61
CA MET A 318 -15.22 -6.79 23.14
C MET A 318 -15.87 -5.86 24.16
N HIS A 319 -16.20 -4.67 23.73
CA HIS A 319 -16.89 -3.70 24.56
C HIS A 319 -18.36 -4.07 24.78
N ALA A 320 -18.90 -3.73 25.95
CA ALA A 320 -20.31 -3.93 26.24
C ALA A 320 -21.23 -2.98 25.46
N ASN A 321 -20.70 -1.84 25.02
CA ASN A 321 -21.41 -0.82 24.27
C ASN A 321 -20.83 -0.66 22.86
N GLU A 322 -21.63 -0.09 21.97
CA GLU A 322 -21.18 0.27 20.64
C GLU A 322 -20.06 1.34 20.69
N LEU A 323 -19.02 1.15 19.89
CA LEU A 323 -17.86 2.05 19.86
C LEU A 323 -18.13 3.22 18.90
N ARG A 324 -18.85 4.23 19.39
CA ARG A 324 -19.20 5.45 18.64
C ARG A 324 -18.94 6.69 19.49
N GLY A 325 -18.56 7.77 18.81
CA GLY A 325 -18.24 9.04 19.47
C GLY A 325 -16.83 9.05 20.11
N PHE A 326 -16.35 10.24 20.41
CA PHE A 326 -14.97 10.46 20.86
C PHE A 326 -14.61 9.70 22.14
N ASP A 327 -15.50 9.67 23.13
CA ASP A 327 -15.23 9.02 24.42
C ASP A 327 -15.03 7.52 24.29
N MET A 328 -15.85 6.85 23.46
CA MET A 328 -15.73 5.41 23.23
C MET A 328 -14.53 5.07 22.37
N LEU A 329 -14.23 5.87 21.35
CA LEU A 329 -13.05 5.73 20.53
C LEU A 329 -11.75 5.94 21.32
N ASP A 330 -11.75 6.88 22.25
CA ASP A 330 -10.65 7.12 23.18
C ASP A 330 -10.42 5.95 24.14
N ARG A 331 -11.50 5.42 24.75
CA ARG A 331 -11.41 4.23 25.60
C ARG A 331 -10.83 3.03 24.84
N ASN A 332 -11.28 2.82 23.61
CA ASN A 332 -10.76 1.76 22.75
C ASN A 332 -9.27 1.99 22.42
N ALA A 333 -8.87 3.25 22.21
CA ALA A 333 -7.47 3.60 21.98
C ALA A 333 -6.59 3.33 23.20
N GLU A 334 -7.08 3.61 24.43
CA GLU A 334 -6.37 3.31 25.66
C GLU A 334 -6.21 1.79 25.88
N LEU A 335 -7.23 0.98 25.56
CA LEU A 335 -7.13 -0.48 25.61
C LEU A 335 -6.12 -1.01 24.60
N LEU A 336 -6.11 -0.47 23.37
CA LEU A 336 -5.25 -0.95 22.29
C LEU A 336 -3.79 -0.54 22.49
N PHE A 337 -3.55 0.72 22.88
CA PHE A 337 -2.17 1.26 22.90
C PHE A 337 -1.65 1.47 24.32
N GLY A 338 -2.50 1.73 25.30
CA GLY A 338 -2.06 2.03 26.67
C GLY A 338 -1.05 3.19 26.69
N LYS A 339 0.20 2.89 27.06
CA LYS A 339 1.30 3.86 27.08
C LYS A 339 2.05 3.98 25.73
N ASP A 340 1.79 3.07 24.80
CA ASP A 340 2.48 3.07 23.51
C ASP A 340 2.01 4.25 22.64
N ASN A 341 2.94 4.83 21.92
CA ASN A 341 2.62 5.83 20.92
C ASN A 341 2.16 5.15 19.62
N PRO A 342 0.93 5.39 19.14
CA PRO A 342 0.46 4.77 17.89
C PRO A 342 1.28 5.12 16.65
N ALA A 343 2.04 6.23 16.68
CA ALA A 343 2.94 6.60 15.58
C ALA A 343 4.20 5.73 15.52
N ASP A 344 4.54 5.02 16.58
CA ASP A 344 5.72 4.15 16.57
C ASP A 344 5.54 2.99 15.58
N ILE A 345 6.67 2.52 15.07
CA ILE A 345 6.72 1.33 14.22
C ILE A 345 6.99 0.14 15.14
N PHE A 346 5.96 -0.69 15.35
CA PHE A 346 6.05 -1.81 16.31
C PHE A 346 6.93 -2.96 15.80
N TYR A 347 7.04 -3.09 14.47
CA TYR A 347 7.91 -4.09 13.84
C TYR A 347 8.45 -3.57 12.51
N ARG A 348 9.74 -3.77 12.27
CA ARG A 348 10.40 -3.44 11.00
C ARG A 348 10.82 -4.72 10.30
N GLY A 349 10.02 -5.15 9.35
CA GLY A 349 10.35 -6.25 8.45
C GLY A 349 10.86 -5.74 7.10
N LYS A 350 11.77 -6.51 6.50
CA LYS A 350 12.13 -6.31 5.08
C LYS A 350 11.55 -7.49 4.31
N PRO A 351 10.38 -7.33 3.69
CA PRO A 351 9.72 -8.43 2.98
C PRO A 351 10.54 -8.98 1.82
N ILE A 352 11.32 -8.11 1.16
CA ILE A 352 12.21 -8.48 0.07
C ILE A 352 13.60 -7.93 0.35
N THR A 353 14.61 -8.81 0.27
CA THR A 353 16.02 -8.42 0.45
C THR A 353 16.87 -8.93 -0.71
N PHE A 354 17.93 -8.19 -1.03
CA PHE A 354 18.93 -8.58 -2.02
C PHE A 354 20.31 -8.57 -1.36
N LYS A 355 21.06 -9.66 -1.53
CA LYS A 355 22.45 -9.78 -1.11
C LYS A 355 23.27 -10.18 -2.32
N THR A 356 24.31 -9.41 -2.63
CA THR A 356 25.22 -9.71 -3.74
C THR A 356 26.57 -10.11 -3.17
N GLU A 357 27.09 -11.27 -3.58
CA GLU A 357 28.42 -11.79 -3.20
C GLU A 357 29.13 -12.24 -4.46
N GLY A 358 30.15 -11.48 -4.87
CA GLY A 358 30.94 -11.79 -6.07
C GLY A 358 30.07 -11.89 -7.34
N HIS A 359 29.99 -13.09 -7.92
CA HIS A 359 29.24 -13.39 -9.13
C HIS A 359 27.81 -13.87 -8.87
N THR A 360 27.38 -13.92 -7.63
CA THR A 360 26.04 -14.39 -7.23
C THR A 360 25.22 -13.28 -6.60
N MET A 361 23.90 -13.36 -6.78
CA MET A 361 22.93 -12.53 -6.08
C MET A 361 21.85 -13.42 -5.48
N LEU A 362 21.64 -13.31 -4.17
CA LEU A 362 20.55 -13.94 -3.45
C LEU A 362 19.43 -12.93 -3.24
N MET A 363 18.26 -13.26 -3.76
CA MET A 363 17.01 -12.55 -3.47
C MET A 363 16.20 -13.38 -2.49
N SER A 364 15.88 -12.83 -1.33
CA SER A 364 15.00 -13.47 -0.34
C SER A 364 13.70 -12.73 -0.23
N ILE A 365 12.58 -13.46 -0.30
CA ILE A 365 11.22 -12.93 -0.23
C ILE A 365 10.49 -13.65 0.89
N LYS A 366 9.89 -12.88 1.81
CA LYS A 366 9.02 -13.45 2.83
C LYS A 366 7.69 -13.87 2.21
N VAL A 367 7.39 -15.15 2.29
CA VAL A 367 6.14 -15.78 1.80
C VAL A 367 5.58 -16.70 2.90
N PRO A 368 5.14 -16.13 4.03
CA PRO A 368 4.66 -16.94 5.15
C PRO A 368 3.47 -17.81 4.71
N PHE A 369 3.31 -18.96 5.34
CA PHE A 369 2.22 -19.92 5.08
C PHE A 369 2.20 -20.51 3.65
N THR A 370 3.33 -20.48 2.96
CA THR A 370 3.46 -21.05 1.60
C THR A 370 4.18 -22.39 1.69
N GLU A 371 3.65 -23.41 1.03
CA GLU A 371 4.25 -24.75 0.98
C GLU A 371 5.10 -24.94 -0.28
N LYS A 372 5.95 -25.97 -0.27
CA LYS A 372 6.71 -26.35 -1.45
C LYS A 372 5.75 -26.78 -2.56
N GLY A 373 5.82 -26.10 -3.71
CA GLY A 373 4.93 -26.35 -4.85
C GLY A 373 3.78 -25.34 -4.98
N ASP A 374 3.57 -24.49 -3.98
CA ASP A 374 2.55 -23.45 -4.03
C ASP A 374 3.05 -22.13 -4.68
N PHE A 375 4.24 -22.13 -5.22
CA PHE A 375 4.77 -20.98 -5.93
C PHE A 375 5.29 -21.34 -7.31
N ASP A 376 5.15 -20.41 -8.24
CA ASP A 376 5.69 -20.47 -9.60
C ASP A 376 6.47 -19.20 -9.88
N LEU A 377 7.62 -19.35 -10.54
CA LEU A 377 8.56 -18.28 -10.82
C LEU A 377 8.86 -18.22 -12.31
N GLU A 378 8.62 -17.07 -12.91
CA GLU A 378 8.95 -16.82 -14.30
C GLU A 378 9.76 -15.53 -14.42
N ARG A 379 10.86 -15.56 -15.16
CA ARG A 379 11.65 -14.38 -15.43
C ARG A 379 11.34 -13.81 -16.80
N TYR A 380 11.01 -12.53 -16.85
CA TYR A 380 10.80 -11.76 -18.07
C TYR A 380 11.79 -10.59 -18.14
N GLY A 381 12.94 -10.82 -18.78
CA GLY A 381 13.99 -9.80 -18.90
C GLY A 381 14.51 -9.34 -17.53
N ASP A 382 14.21 -8.10 -17.18
CA ASP A 382 14.57 -7.44 -15.92
C ASP A 382 13.51 -7.58 -14.81
N GLN A 383 12.53 -8.45 -14.99
CA GLN A 383 11.45 -8.67 -14.04
C GLN A 383 11.34 -10.14 -13.65
N LEU A 384 10.99 -10.37 -12.40
CA LEU A 384 10.65 -11.68 -11.87
C LEU A 384 9.16 -11.71 -11.53
N SER A 385 8.40 -12.54 -12.23
CA SER A 385 7.01 -12.85 -11.89
C SER A 385 6.97 -13.96 -10.84
N ILE A 386 6.27 -13.71 -9.76
CA ILE A 386 6.04 -14.69 -8.70
C ILE A 386 4.54 -14.92 -8.59
N LYS A 387 4.13 -16.16 -8.72
CA LYS A 387 2.77 -16.61 -8.47
C LYS A 387 2.79 -17.43 -7.19
N VAL A 388 2.02 -17.04 -6.19
CA VAL A 388 1.84 -17.82 -4.95
C VAL A 388 0.41 -18.29 -4.89
N LYS A 389 0.22 -19.59 -4.77
CA LYS A 389 -1.10 -20.21 -4.61
C LYS A 389 -1.65 -19.90 -3.23
N ASN A 390 -2.92 -19.59 -3.17
CA ASN A 390 -3.66 -19.47 -1.92
C ASN A 390 -5.04 -20.16 -2.09
N PRO A 391 -5.80 -20.40 -1.02
CA PRO A 391 -7.09 -21.09 -1.10
C PRO A 391 -8.12 -20.45 -2.02
N THR A 392 -7.97 -19.19 -2.39
CA THR A 392 -8.90 -18.44 -3.26
C THR A 392 -8.36 -18.20 -4.67
N GLY A 393 -7.19 -18.77 -5.02
CA GLY A 393 -6.55 -18.59 -6.33
C GLY A 393 -5.06 -18.31 -6.24
N TYR A 394 -4.55 -17.46 -7.11
CA TYR A 394 -3.13 -17.10 -7.13
C TYR A 394 -2.93 -15.62 -6.80
N LEU A 395 -1.95 -15.35 -5.95
CA LEU A 395 -1.37 -14.03 -5.80
C LEU A 395 -0.22 -13.90 -6.81
N VAL A 396 -0.28 -12.90 -7.66
CA VAL A 396 0.77 -12.65 -8.66
C VAL A 396 1.42 -11.32 -8.35
N ASN A 397 2.74 -11.31 -8.30
CA ASN A 397 3.55 -10.10 -8.20
C ASN A 397 4.64 -10.10 -9.26
N VAL A 398 4.97 -8.91 -9.77
CA VAL A 398 6.08 -8.70 -10.70
C VAL A 398 7.10 -7.80 -10.04
N ILE A 399 8.24 -8.36 -9.70
CA ILE A 399 9.31 -7.67 -8.98
C ILE A 399 10.39 -7.24 -9.98
N PRO A 400 10.68 -5.93 -10.12
CA PRO A 400 11.81 -5.48 -10.91
C PRO A 400 13.11 -5.95 -10.25
N LEU A 401 13.98 -6.54 -11.04
CA LEU A 401 15.29 -6.98 -10.59
C LEU A 401 16.26 -5.78 -10.57
N PRO A 402 17.20 -5.75 -9.62
CA PRO A 402 18.27 -4.77 -9.61
C PRO A 402 19.08 -4.84 -10.91
N ILE A 403 19.71 -3.72 -11.30
CA ILE A 403 20.56 -3.65 -12.50
C ILE A 403 21.62 -4.75 -12.51
N VAL A 404 22.18 -5.07 -11.35
CA VAL A 404 23.19 -6.14 -11.17
C VAL A 404 22.67 -7.51 -11.63
N ALA A 405 21.38 -7.75 -11.54
CA ALA A 405 20.77 -9.03 -11.93
C ALA A 405 20.43 -9.13 -13.42
N MET A 406 20.58 -8.06 -14.19
CA MET A 406 20.22 -8.06 -15.62
C MET A 406 21.02 -9.10 -16.40
N ASP A 407 22.32 -9.22 -16.10
CA ASP A 407 23.26 -10.16 -16.77
C ASP A 407 23.37 -11.51 -16.04
N MET A 408 22.55 -11.75 -15.02
CA MET A 408 22.54 -12.98 -14.25
C MET A 408 21.42 -13.90 -14.69
N LYS A 409 21.61 -15.22 -14.59
CA LYS A 409 20.56 -16.23 -14.78
C LYS A 409 19.99 -16.66 -13.44
N LEU A 410 18.69 -16.92 -13.38
CA LEU A 410 18.05 -17.60 -12.27
C LEU A 410 18.50 -19.06 -12.28
N VAL A 411 19.19 -19.49 -11.23
CA VAL A 411 19.77 -20.84 -11.13
C VAL A 411 18.89 -21.73 -10.26
N LYS A 412 18.41 -21.20 -9.14
CA LYS A 412 17.71 -21.99 -8.14
C LYS A 412 16.75 -21.13 -7.35
N ALA A 413 15.60 -21.72 -7.01
CA ALA A 413 14.70 -21.18 -6.02
C ALA A 413 14.42 -22.24 -4.96
N LYS A 414 14.46 -21.87 -3.69
CA LYS A 414 14.24 -22.76 -2.55
C LYS A 414 13.42 -22.05 -1.49
N LEU A 415 12.32 -22.67 -1.11
CA LEU A 415 11.56 -22.25 0.07
C LEU A 415 12.19 -22.88 1.33
N GLN A 416 12.57 -22.05 2.29
CA GLN A 416 13.09 -22.44 3.59
C GLN A 416 12.31 -21.68 4.65
N GLU A 417 11.60 -22.41 5.50
CA GLU A 417 10.64 -21.81 6.42
C GLU A 417 9.66 -20.88 5.68
N ASP A 418 9.62 -19.63 6.04
CA ASP A 418 8.76 -18.59 5.43
C ASP A 418 9.49 -17.72 4.39
N GLU A 419 10.67 -18.12 3.93
CA GLU A 419 11.47 -17.35 2.97
C GLU A 419 11.71 -18.12 1.67
N LEU A 420 11.33 -17.51 0.57
CA LEU A 420 11.67 -17.96 -0.78
C LEU A 420 13.00 -17.33 -1.18
N ASN A 421 14.03 -18.16 -1.19
CA ASN A 421 15.39 -17.80 -1.55
C ASN A 421 15.63 -18.12 -3.02
N ILE A 422 15.94 -17.10 -3.81
CA ILE A 422 16.14 -17.16 -5.26
C ILE A 422 17.57 -16.76 -5.57
N LEU A 423 18.33 -17.70 -6.13
CA LEU A 423 19.74 -17.51 -6.49
C LEU A 423 19.87 -17.13 -7.97
N PHE A 424 20.58 -16.06 -8.21
CA PHE A 424 21.00 -15.62 -9.52
C PHE A 424 22.51 -15.71 -9.64
N GLU A 425 23.02 -16.16 -10.79
CA GLU A 425 24.45 -16.26 -11.07
C GLU A 425 24.77 -15.57 -12.40
N ARG A 426 25.91 -14.88 -12.43
CA ARG A 426 26.42 -14.30 -13.67
C ARG A 426 26.94 -15.42 -14.56
N ASN A 427 26.63 -15.36 -15.86
CA ASN A 427 27.23 -16.31 -16.81
C ASN A 427 28.75 -16.21 -16.70
N ALA A 428 29.40 -17.36 -16.52
CA ALA A 428 30.84 -17.43 -16.75
C ALA A 428 31.09 -17.06 -18.22
N SER A 429 31.78 -15.94 -18.46
CA SER A 429 32.20 -15.47 -19.76
C SER A 429 33.29 -16.39 -20.32
#